data_0161d638938b16a277089db1313bbeb9
#
_entry.id   0161d638938b16a277089db1313bbeb9
#
_cell.length_a   1.000
_cell.length_b   1.000
_cell.length_c   1.000
_cell.angle_alpha   90.00
_cell.angle_beta   90.00
_cell.angle_gamma   90.00
#
_symmetry.space_group_name_H-M   'P 1'
#
loop_
_entity.id
_entity.type
_entity.pdbx_description
1 polymer ?
#
loop_
_entity_poly.entity_id
_entity_poly.type
_entity_poly.pdbx_seq_one_letter_code
_entity_poly.pdbx_strand_id
1 'polypeptide(L)'
;MKNINWCRISHVDENYVKKGKVIFQDKTCERPYRIWKQAPHIWKEEFIREPNGWRSVWSIEYWTELLNPEFENYINSLEEAANE
;
A
#
# COMPACT_ATOMS: atom_id res chain seq x y z
N MET A 1 -10.52 10.12 6.36
CA MET A 1 -9.67 9.50 5.33
C MET A 1 -10.55 9.02 4.19
N LYS A 2 -10.17 9.33 2.95
CA LYS A 2 -10.92 8.83 1.80
C LYS A 2 -10.82 7.31 1.71
N ASN A 3 -11.95 6.68 1.39
CA ASN A 3 -11.97 5.24 1.17
C ASN A 3 -11.38 4.93 -0.21
N ILE A 4 -10.39 4.07 -0.21
CA ILE A 4 -9.79 3.59 -1.44
C ILE A 4 -10.39 2.23 -1.77
N ASN A 5 -10.85 2.05 -3.00
CA ASN A 5 -11.40 0.77 -3.45
C ASN A 5 -10.25 -0.19 -3.75
N TRP A 6 -9.82 -0.92 -2.73
CA TRP A 6 -8.76 -1.90 -2.89
C TRP A 6 -9.30 -3.18 -3.52
N CYS A 7 -8.57 -3.71 -4.50
CA CYS A 7 -8.83 -5.01 -5.09
C CYS A 7 -7.87 -6.01 -4.47
N ARG A 8 -8.39 -7.14 -4.03
CA ARG A 8 -7.55 -8.20 -3.48
C ARG A 8 -6.82 -8.92 -4.62
N ILE A 9 -5.55 -9.24 -4.41
CA ILE A 9 -4.75 -9.99 -5.38
C ILE A 9 -4.33 -11.33 -4.77
N SER A 10 -4.35 -12.36 -5.62
CA SER A 10 -3.96 -13.70 -5.20
C SER A 10 -2.47 -13.97 -5.42
N HIS A 11 -1.88 -13.30 -6.40
CA HIS A 11 -0.45 -13.43 -6.70
C HIS A 11 0.12 -12.08 -7.06
N VAL A 12 1.25 -11.75 -6.47
CA VAL A 12 1.94 -10.50 -6.75
C VAL A 12 3.43 -10.78 -6.87
N ASP A 13 4.05 -10.12 -7.84
CA ASP A 13 5.50 -10.09 -7.92
C ASP A 13 5.99 -8.93 -7.03
N GLU A 14 6.42 -9.26 -5.82
CA GLU A 14 6.88 -8.26 -4.87
C GLU A 14 8.07 -7.47 -5.41
N ASN A 15 8.93 -8.10 -6.18
CA ASN A 15 10.07 -7.41 -6.78
C ASN A 15 9.61 -6.33 -7.76
N TYR A 16 8.51 -6.59 -8.47
CA TYR A 16 7.95 -5.59 -9.38
C TYR A 16 7.40 -4.40 -8.60
N VAL A 17 6.63 -4.65 -7.53
CA VAL A 17 6.07 -3.59 -6.70
C VAL A 17 7.17 -2.74 -6.06
N LYS A 18 8.21 -3.40 -5.58
CA LYS A 18 9.31 -2.73 -4.88
C LYS A 18 10.23 -1.92 -5.78
N LYS A 19 10.05 -1.98 -7.09
CA LYS A 19 10.68 -1.03 -8.02
C LYS A 19 10.07 0.37 -7.89
N GLY A 20 8.87 0.47 -7.35
CA GLY A 20 8.27 1.75 -7.00
C GLY A 20 8.80 2.28 -5.69
N LYS A 21 7.97 3.11 -5.03
CA LYS A 21 8.38 3.69 -3.75
C LYS A 21 7.23 3.68 -2.75
N VAL A 22 7.57 3.66 -1.46
CA VAL A 22 6.60 3.82 -0.39
C VAL A 22 6.21 5.29 -0.31
N ILE A 23 4.91 5.56 -0.45
CA ILE A 23 4.40 6.94 -0.38
C ILE A 23 3.68 7.23 0.92
N PHE A 24 3.36 6.20 1.70
CA PHE A 24 2.68 6.34 2.97
C PHE A 24 2.94 5.13 3.83
N GLN A 25 3.09 5.35 5.14
CA GLN A 25 3.23 4.25 6.09
C GLN A 25 2.55 4.63 7.39
N ASP A 26 1.66 3.76 7.87
CA ASP A 26 1.03 3.92 9.18
C ASP A 26 1.60 2.87 10.13
N LYS A 27 2.27 3.34 11.16
CA LYS A 27 2.88 2.48 12.19
C LYS A 27 2.10 2.50 13.50
N THR A 28 1.04 3.29 13.58
CA THR A 28 0.34 3.55 14.84
C THR A 28 -0.89 2.67 15.04
N CYS A 29 -1.39 2.03 13.99
CA CYS A 29 -2.56 1.16 14.09
C CYS A 29 -2.16 -0.26 14.49
N GLU A 30 -3.15 -1.06 14.90
CA GLU A 30 -2.91 -2.46 15.29
C GLU A 30 -2.28 -3.29 14.17
N ARG A 31 -2.61 -2.93 12.93
CA ARG A 31 -2.07 -3.61 11.75
C ARG A 31 -1.35 -2.58 10.90
N PRO A 32 -0.04 -2.39 11.13
CA PRO A 32 0.73 -1.45 10.32
C PRO A 32 0.64 -1.78 8.83
N TYR A 33 0.68 -0.75 8.01
CA TYR A 33 0.64 -0.95 6.56
C TYR A 33 1.48 0.10 5.84
N ARG A 34 1.82 -0.21 4.61
CA ARG A 34 2.54 0.69 3.71
C ARG A 34 1.80 0.76 2.38
N ILE A 35 1.83 1.93 1.76
CA ILE A 35 1.30 2.12 0.42
C ILE A 35 2.47 2.33 -0.53
N TRP A 36 2.56 1.47 -1.52
CA TRP A 36 3.56 1.53 -2.57
C TRP A 36 2.97 2.15 -3.82
N LYS A 37 3.72 3.04 -4.46
CA LYS A 37 3.32 3.65 -5.73
C LYS A 37 4.28 3.26 -6.83
N GLN A 38 3.72 2.71 -7.90
CA GLN A 38 4.41 2.48 -9.16
C GLN A 38 3.41 2.82 -10.26
N ALA A 39 3.32 4.11 -10.58
CA ALA A 39 2.27 4.63 -11.47
C ALA A 39 2.12 3.79 -12.73
N PRO A 40 0.91 3.49 -13.17
CA PRO A 40 -0.38 3.93 -12.59
C PRO A 40 -0.92 3.05 -11.46
N HIS A 41 -0.13 2.14 -10.93
CA HIS A 41 -0.57 1.18 -9.93
C HIS A 41 -0.20 1.61 -8.52
N ILE A 42 -1.07 1.26 -7.57
CA ILE A 42 -0.89 1.51 -6.13
C ILE A 42 -1.14 0.19 -5.42
N TRP A 43 -0.25 -0.18 -4.50
CA TRP A 43 -0.38 -1.41 -3.72
C TRP A 43 -0.37 -1.11 -2.23
N LYS A 44 -1.09 -1.94 -1.46
CA LYS A 44 -1.06 -1.90 -0.02
C LYS A 44 -0.37 -3.14 0.52
N GLU A 45 0.68 -2.93 1.28
CA GLU A 45 1.40 -3.99 1.99
C GLU A 45 1.01 -3.91 3.46
N GLU A 46 0.57 -5.04 4.03
CA GLU A 46 0.17 -5.11 5.42
C GLU A 46 1.10 -6.00 6.23
N PHE A 47 1.25 -5.66 7.51
CA PHE A 47 2.02 -6.46 8.45
C PHE A 47 1.08 -7.50 9.06
N ILE A 48 1.24 -8.74 8.67
CA ILE A 48 0.33 -9.83 8.99
C ILE A 48 0.99 -10.79 9.95
N ARG A 49 0.29 -11.12 11.04
CA ARG A 49 0.74 -12.17 11.95
C ARG A 49 0.31 -13.52 11.39
N GLU A 50 1.26 -14.45 11.30
CA GLU A 50 0.95 -15.80 10.85
C GLU A 50 -0.04 -16.49 11.79
N PRO A 51 -0.86 -17.45 11.29
CA PRO A 51 -1.88 -18.11 12.11
C PRO A 51 -1.36 -18.78 13.37
N ASN A 52 -0.12 -19.26 13.33
CA ASN A 52 0.51 -19.90 14.51
C ASN A 52 1.06 -18.90 15.52
N GLY A 53 1.01 -17.60 15.22
CA GLY A 53 1.46 -16.55 16.12
C GLY A 53 2.96 -16.43 16.30
N TRP A 54 3.74 -17.25 15.60
CA TRP A 54 5.19 -17.31 15.79
C TRP A 54 5.95 -16.13 15.17
N ARG A 55 5.45 -15.61 14.07
CA ARG A 55 6.10 -14.49 13.41
C ARG A 55 5.10 -13.67 12.61
N SER A 56 5.49 -12.45 12.32
CA SER A 56 4.73 -11.56 11.45
C SER A 56 5.52 -11.32 10.18
N VAL A 57 4.81 -11.16 9.08
CA VAL A 57 5.42 -10.90 7.78
C VAL A 57 4.72 -9.74 7.09
N TRP A 58 5.46 -9.04 6.24
CA TRP A 58 4.88 -8.03 5.36
C TRP A 58 4.35 -8.74 4.11
N SER A 59 3.10 -8.44 3.74
CA SER A 59 2.47 -9.07 2.59
C SER A 59 1.71 -8.03 1.78
N ILE A 60 1.90 -8.06 0.46
CA ILE A 60 1.17 -7.20 -0.46
C ILE A 60 -0.08 -7.98 -0.89
N GLU A 61 -1.24 -7.55 -0.40
CA GLU A 61 -2.49 -8.26 -0.66
C GLU A 61 -3.52 -7.46 -1.45
N TYR A 62 -3.30 -6.16 -1.61
CA TYR A 62 -4.28 -5.29 -2.25
C TYR A 62 -3.61 -4.35 -3.24
N TRP A 63 -4.34 -4.02 -4.30
CA TRP A 63 -3.89 -3.07 -5.31
C TRP A 63 -5.04 -2.24 -5.82
N THR A 64 -4.72 -1.13 -6.44
CA THR A 64 -5.66 -0.32 -7.18
C THR A 64 -4.89 0.49 -8.22
N GLU A 65 -5.62 1.26 -9.04
CA GLU A 65 -5.00 2.10 -10.05
C GLU A 65 -5.41 3.56 -9.84
N LEU A 66 -4.63 4.47 -10.40
CA LEU A 66 -4.98 5.88 -10.42
C LEU A 66 -6.11 6.07 -11.42
N LEU A 67 -7.35 6.02 -10.92
CA LEU A 67 -8.55 5.92 -11.74
C LEU A 67 -9.00 7.26 -12.32
N ASN A 68 -8.69 8.37 -11.67
CA ASN A 68 -9.14 9.68 -12.07
C ASN A 68 -8.26 10.76 -11.42
N PRO A 69 -8.34 12.03 -11.91
CA PRO A 69 -7.51 13.10 -11.37
C PRO A 69 -7.70 13.37 -9.86
N GLU A 70 -8.92 13.20 -9.36
CA GLU A 70 -9.19 13.41 -7.95
C GLU A 70 -8.43 12.41 -7.09
N PHE A 71 -8.46 11.14 -7.46
CA PHE A 71 -7.74 10.09 -6.76
C PHE A 71 -6.23 10.29 -6.89
N GLU A 72 -5.77 10.64 -8.08
CA GLU A 72 -4.35 10.91 -8.30
C GLU A 72 -3.87 12.06 -7.43
N ASN A 73 -4.66 13.14 -7.30
CA ASN A 73 -4.34 14.25 -6.42
C ASN A 73 -4.26 13.82 -4.96
N TYR A 74 -5.16 12.95 -4.53
CA TYR A 74 -5.11 12.41 -3.17
C TYR A 74 -3.82 11.62 -2.93
N ILE A 75 -3.46 10.73 -3.86
CA ILE A 75 -2.23 9.94 -3.74
C ILE A 75 -1.00 10.84 -3.73
N ASN A 76 -0.97 11.88 -4.59
CA ASN A 76 0.13 12.84 -4.60
C ASN A 76 0.25 13.58 -3.28
N SER A 77 -0.88 13.90 -2.63
CA SER A 77 -0.84 14.57 -1.33
C SER A 77 -0.27 13.68 -0.23
N LEU A 78 -0.52 12.37 -0.29
CA LEU A 78 0.10 11.42 0.63
C LEU A 78 1.62 11.38 0.43
N GLU A 79 2.05 11.38 -0.83
CA GLU A 79 3.47 11.37 -1.16
C GLU A 79 4.17 12.64 -0.67
N GLU A 80 3.55 13.80 -0.83
CA GLU A 80 4.09 15.06 -0.34
C GLU A 80 4.23 15.06 1.17
N ALA A 81 3.21 14.58 1.89
CA ALA A 81 3.25 14.48 3.34
C ALA A 81 4.37 13.56 3.83
N ALA A 82 4.64 12.49 3.09
CA ALA A 82 5.70 11.54 3.45
C ALA A 82 7.10 12.11 3.27
N ASN A 83 7.25 13.15 2.44
CA ASN A 83 8.54 13.77 2.16
C ASN A 83 8.89 14.93 3.09
N GLU A 84 8.00 15.27 4.00
CA GLU A 84 8.24 16.32 5.00
C GLU A 84 8.99 15.80 6.22
#